data_9abc7c08036bb12586ed857928e5115e
#
_entry.id   9abc7c08036bb12586ed857928e5115e
#
_cell.length_a   1.000
_cell.length_b   1.000
_cell.length_c   1.000
_cell.angle_alpha   90.00
_cell.angle_beta   90.00
_cell.angle_gamma   90.00
#
_symmetry.space_group_name_H-M   'P 1'
#
loop_
_entity.id
_entity.type
_entity.pdbx_description
1 polymer ?
#
loop_
_entity_poly.entity_id
_entity_poly.type
_entity_poly.pdbx_seq_one_letter_code
_entity_poly.pdbx_strand_id
1 'polypeptide(L)'
;SQMIITNEIILGEDQNHLRDLRNELMGTGTYIQKAVEYLTEKGYTFQDTYTSTFVDNPTTWDIFAASTNTDAGIIGPTFDYLFAYDAEGVMQPRMAESYEISEDGTVYTIKIRPGQIWVDSQGRKIADVTADDWVAAAQHQADLQDCYDLNNFIAGMTEYLTGETTDFSTVGVKAVDDLTLQYTLKEPASYFISLLQKHAFLPLCRSYFLSQGGAFGQAEFAEAQAQPTYLYGTDQNHIAISGQFLCTNMTEKNSITYVLNENYWNAANATLKGVKYVFSDSSDVSRTYDDFINGVTMTLGLNTQRLELAKQKGDFDKYAYVGDVGRITFLFWFNLHRQTYANMADGAAPSQKTDAEKSVSCAALQNAHFRRAIGHAISRGAYLAQNVGEDLAMMSVRNTLTPGTYVKLDEDVTIDINGTATTFPAGTWYGAIVQAQLDADNVGVKVWDEK
;
A
#
# COMPACT_ATOMS: atom_id res chain seq x y z
N SER A 1 -5.36 11.25 -8.34
CA SER A 1 -5.16 10.10 -9.25
C SER A 1 -6.17 10.13 -10.37
N GLN A 2 -5.74 9.74 -11.56
CA GLN A 2 -6.64 9.57 -12.69
C GLN A 2 -7.21 8.16 -12.63
N MET A 3 -8.42 8.02 -12.10
CA MET A 3 -9.15 6.76 -12.08
C MET A 3 -10.27 6.82 -13.13
N ILE A 4 -10.39 5.77 -13.94
CA ILE A 4 -11.47 5.63 -14.91
C ILE A 4 -12.62 4.88 -14.25
N ILE A 5 -13.79 5.51 -14.18
CA ILE A 5 -14.98 4.91 -13.58
C ILE A 5 -16.14 5.04 -14.58
N THR A 6 -16.77 3.92 -14.87
CA THR A 6 -17.92 3.83 -15.78
C THR A 6 -19.23 3.69 -15.02
N ASN A 7 -20.33 4.10 -15.64
CA ASN A 7 -21.67 3.87 -15.11
C ASN A 7 -22.10 2.40 -15.25
N GLU A 8 -21.68 1.76 -16.34
CA GLU A 8 -21.95 0.36 -16.63
C GLU A 8 -20.86 -0.54 -16.02
N ILE A 9 -21.20 -1.78 -15.69
CA ILE A 9 -20.19 -2.79 -15.34
C ILE A 9 -19.39 -3.11 -16.60
N ILE A 10 -18.06 -2.93 -16.53
CA ILE A 10 -17.18 -3.28 -17.65
C ILE A 10 -17.15 -4.79 -17.83
N LEU A 11 -17.33 -5.26 -19.06
CA LEU A 11 -17.26 -6.68 -19.40
C LEU A 11 -15.87 -7.25 -19.08
N GLY A 12 -15.81 -8.51 -18.69
CA GLY A 12 -14.55 -9.19 -18.37
C GLY A 12 -13.53 -9.16 -19.51
N GLU A 13 -13.99 -9.33 -20.77
CA GLU A 13 -13.13 -9.22 -21.95
C GLU A 13 -12.54 -7.80 -22.13
N ASP A 14 -13.31 -6.76 -21.84
CA ASP A 14 -12.83 -5.39 -21.92
C ASP A 14 -11.86 -5.06 -20.76
N GLN A 15 -12.09 -5.61 -19.57
CA GLN A 15 -11.14 -5.52 -18.46
C GLN A 15 -9.80 -6.19 -18.80
N ASN A 16 -9.82 -7.35 -19.41
CA ASN A 16 -8.61 -8.04 -19.86
C ASN A 16 -7.87 -7.22 -20.92
N HIS A 17 -8.60 -6.62 -21.86
CA HIS A 17 -8.02 -5.75 -22.88
C HIS A 17 -7.36 -4.52 -22.25
N LEU A 18 -8.00 -3.88 -21.27
CA LEU A 18 -7.44 -2.73 -20.56
C LEU A 18 -6.16 -3.09 -19.77
N ARG A 19 -6.13 -4.27 -19.16
CA ARG A 19 -4.93 -4.78 -18.48
C ARG A 19 -3.76 -4.93 -19.46
N ASP A 20 -4.00 -5.58 -20.62
CA ASP A 20 -2.99 -5.81 -21.63
C ASP A 20 -2.52 -4.49 -22.25
N LEU A 21 -3.44 -3.57 -22.51
CA LEU A 21 -3.14 -2.21 -22.99
C LEU A 21 -2.27 -1.44 -21.99
N ARG A 22 -2.55 -1.52 -20.70
CA ARG A 22 -1.73 -0.90 -19.65
C ARG A 22 -0.31 -1.47 -19.66
N ASN A 23 -0.15 -2.77 -19.78
CA ASN A 23 1.16 -3.42 -19.82
C ASN A 23 1.94 -3.04 -21.09
N GLU A 24 1.26 -2.90 -22.23
CA GLU A 24 1.88 -2.45 -23.48
C GLU A 24 2.34 -0.99 -23.40
N LEU A 25 1.53 -0.11 -22.82
CA LEU A 25 1.76 1.34 -22.76
C LEU A 25 2.53 1.80 -21.52
N MET A 26 3.02 0.89 -20.69
CA MET A 26 3.75 1.23 -19.46
C MET A 26 4.90 2.19 -19.75
N GLY A 27 4.94 3.32 -19.03
CA GLY A 27 5.96 4.35 -19.15
C GLY A 27 5.76 5.35 -20.32
N THR A 28 4.73 5.19 -21.14
CA THR A 28 4.44 6.10 -22.26
C THR A 28 3.65 7.34 -21.85
N GLY A 29 2.93 7.29 -20.71
CA GLY A 29 2.02 8.34 -20.26
C GLY A 29 0.71 8.42 -21.06
N THR A 30 0.40 7.41 -21.88
CA THR A 30 -0.75 7.44 -22.82
C THR A 30 -1.88 6.47 -22.45
N TYR A 31 -1.68 5.60 -21.44
CA TYR A 31 -2.65 4.55 -21.11
C TYR A 31 -4.05 5.10 -20.78
N ILE A 32 -4.17 6.10 -19.92
CA ILE A 32 -5.47 6.63 -19.50
C ILE A 32 -6.26 7.16 -20.72
N GLN A 33 -5.60 7.92 -21.59
CA GLN A 33 -6.24 8.42 -22.81
C GLN A 33 -6.73 7.28 -23.70
N LYS A 34 -5.88 6.28 -23.94
CA LYS A 34 -6.22 5.11 -24.79
C LYS A 34 -7.33 4.26 -24.19
N ALA A 35 -7.33 4.09 -22.86
CA ALA A 35 -8.38 3.38 -22.15
C ALA A 35 -9.73 4.10 -22.25
N VAL A 36 -9.76 5.42 -22.12
CA VAL A 36 -10.98 6.24 -22.31
C VAL A 36 -11.47 6.15 -23.74
N GLU A 37 -10.60 6.26 -24.73
CA GLU A 37 -10.95 6.09 -26.15
C GLU A 37 -11.59 4.71 -26.41
N TYR A 38 -10.95 3.64 -25.94
CA TYR A 38 -11.44 2.27 -26.08
C TYR A 38 -12.83 2.07 -25.45
N LEU A 39 -13.00 2.49 -24.20
CA LEU A 39 -14.27 2.36 -23.48
C LEU A 39 -15.38 3.20 -24.11
N THR A 40 -15.05 4.38 -24.63
CA THR A 40 -16.00 5.25 -25.35
C THR A 40 -16.48 4.59 -26.64
N GLU A 41 -15.59 3.99 -27.42
CA GLU A 41 -15.93 3.25 -28.64
C GLU A 41 -16.82 2.03 -28.35
N LYS A 42 -16.62 1.38 -27.20
CA LYS A 42 -17.45 0.29 -26.71
C LYS A 42 -18.83 0.71 -26.18
N GLY A 43 -19.07 2.00 -26.02
CA GLY A 43 -20.33 2.56 -25.58
C GLY A 43 -20.47 2.76 -24.07
N TYR A 44 -19.39 2.63 -23.31
CA TYR A 44 -19.39 2.93 -21.88
C TYR A 44 -19.49 4.43 -21.63
N THR A 45 -20.16 4.79 -20.55
CA THR A 45 -20.26 6.18 -20.06
C THR A 45 -19.52 6.31 -18.74
N PHE A 46 -19.09 7.53 -18.39
CA PHE A 46 -18.20 7.77 -17.26
C PHE A 46 -18.91 8.53 -16.14
N GLN A 47 -18.42 8.30 -14.91
CA GLN A 47 -18.83 9.02 -13.73
C GLN A 47 -17.61 9.47 -12.92
N ASP A 48 -17.83 10.33 -11.95
CA ASP A 48 -16.79 10.99 -11.16
C ASP A 48 -16.84 10.67 -9.66
N THR A 49 -17.76 9.79 -9.24
CA THR A 49 -17.87 9.36 -7.84
C THR A 49 -17.55 7.89 -7.71
N TYR A 50 -16.49 7.58 -6.95
CA TYR A 50 -16.11 6.20 -6.62
C TYR A 50 -16.94 5.69 -5.46
N THR A 51 -17.56 4.52 -5.61
CA THR A 51 -18.30 3.84 -4.53
C THR A 51 -17.68 2.52 -4.17
N SER A 52 -17.56 2.25 -2.87
CA SER A 52 -17.03 1.01 -2.33
C SER A 52 -17.68 0.70 -0.99
N THR A 53 -17.16 -0.29 -0.28
CA THR A 53 -17.66 -0.68 1.04
C THR A 53 -16.61 -0.44 2.12
N PHE A 54 -17.08 -0.32 3.37
CA PHE A 54 -16.24 -0.44 4.56
C PHE A 54 -16.87 -1.46 5.52
N VAL A 55 -16.04 -2.14 6.29
CA VAL A 55 -16.45 -3.34 7.07
C VAL A 55 -16.65 -3.06 8.56
N ASP A 56 -16.07 -1.97 9.07
CA ASP A 56 -16.24 -1.52 10.44
C ASP A 56 -15.99 -0.02 10.55
N ASN A 57 -16.41 0.58 11.66
CA ASN A 57 -16.10 1.98 11.95
C ASN A 57 -14.60 2.16 12.14
N PRO A 58 -14.02 3.32 11.78
CA PRO A 58 -12.63 3.60 12.08
C PRO A 58 -12.41 3.71 13.59
N THR A 59 -11.30 3.18 14.07
CA THR A 59 -10.89 3.27 15.48
C THR A 59 -10.17 4.58 15.77
N THR A 60 -9.59 5.17 14.76
CA THR A 60 -8.90 6.47 14.80
C THR A 60 -8.94 7.15 13.43
N TRP A 61 -8.80 8.47 13.43
CA TRP A 61 -8.54 9.29 12.24
C TRP A 61 -7.10 9.81 12.18
N ASP A 62 -6.29 9.48 13.17
CA ASP A 62 -4.84 9.68 13.10
C ASP A 62 -4.21 8.55 12.30
N ILE A 63 -3.77 8.84 11.08
CA ILE A 63 -3.17 7.84 10.17
C ILE A 63 -1.91 7.20 10.77
N PHE A 64 -1.20 7.92 11.63
CA PHE A 64 0.04 7.43 12.25
C PHE A 64 -0.23 6.48 13.43
N ALA A 65 -1.42 6.55 14.01
CA ALA A 65 -1.89 5.63 15.04
C ALA A 65 -2.77 4.48 14.48
N ALA A 66 -3.05 4.50 13.17
CA ALA A 66 -3.90 3.52 12.51
C ALA A 66 -3.19 2.16 12.41
N SER A 67 -3.75 1.15 13.04
CA SER A 67 -3.18 -0.21 13.07
C SER A 67 -3.92 -1.20 12.17
N THR A 68 -5.03 -0.79 11.56
CA THR A 68 -5.87 -1.64 10.71
C THR A 68 -5.95 -1.12 9.27
N ASN A 69 -6.14 -2.04 8.32
CA ASN A 69 -6.41 -1.68 6.93
C ASN A 69 -7.73 -0.91 6.77
N THR A 70 -8.68 -1.13 7.67
CA THR A 70 -9.97 -0.40 7.70
C THR A 70 -9.74 1.08 8.00
N ASP A 71 -8.99 1.40 9.05
CA ASP A 71 -8.63 2.79 9.38
C ASP A 71 -7.90 3.46 8.24
N ALA A 72 -6.83 2.82 7.74
CA ALA A 72 -6.03 3.34 6.64
C ALA A 72 -6.85 3.57 5.36
N GLY A 73 -7.78 2.68 5.03
CA GLY A 73 -8.66 2.80 3.87
C GLY A 73 -9.67 3.96 4.00
N ILE A 74 -10.19 4.19 5.21
CA ILE A 74 -11.14 5.27 5.49
C ILE A 74 -10.45 6.63 5.51
N ILE A 75 -9.25 6.73 6.10
CA ILE A 75 -8.49 7.99 6.15
C ILE A 75 -7.86 8.31 4.79
N GLY A 76 -7.51 7.28 4.01
CA GLY A 76 -6.76 7.36 2.75
C GLY A 76 -7.16 8.47 1.79
N PRO A 77 -8.45 8.74 1.53
CA PRO A 77 -8.87 9.80 0.64
C PRO A 77 -8.46 11.22 1.08
N THR A 78 -8.08 11.42 2.34
CA THR A 78 -7.82 12.76 2.92
C THR A 78 -6.37 13.22 2.84
N PHE A 79 -5.43 12.35 2.43
CA PHE A 79 -4.01 12.69 2.34
C PHE A 79 -3.41 12.43 0.96
N ASP A 80 -2.20 12.94 0.74
CA ASP A 80 -1.41 12.69 -0.46
C ASP A 80 0.05 12.40 -0.10
N TYR A 81 0.76 11.75 -1.00
CA TYR A 81 2.15 11.34 -0.84
C TYR A 81 3.11 12.33 -1.49
N LEU A 82 4.39 12.28 -1.13
CA LEU A 82 5.45 13.00 -1.83
C LEU A 82 5.56 12.55 -3.29
N PHE A 83 5.56 11.23 -3.50
CA PHE A 83 5.58 10.56 -4.80
C PHE A 83 4.62 9.38 -4.73
N ALA A 84 4.03 9.00 -5.85
CA ALA A 84 3.20 7.80 -5.96
C ALA A 84 3.23 7.23 -7.37
N TYR A 85 3.00 5.93 -7.49
CA TYR A 85 2.84 5.29 -8.79
C TYR A 85 1.55 5.77 -9.47
N ASP A 86 1.66 6.06 -10.75
CA ASP A 86 0.52 6.35 -11.61
C ASP A 86 -0.20 5.07 -12.08
N ALA A 87 -1.17 5.23 -12.98
CA ALA A 87 -1.93 4.10 -13.52
C ALA A 87 -1.08 3.15 -14.38
N GLU A 88 0.06 3.60 -14.88
CA GLU A 88 1.01 2.79 -15.66
C GLU A 88 2.07 2.12 -14.78
N GLY A 89 2.07 2.36 -13.47
CA GLY A 89 3.06 1.83 -12.55
C GLY A 89 4.37 2.61 -12.53
N VAL A 90 4.38 3.84 -13.02
CA VAL A 90 5.54 4.74 -13.02
C VAL A 90 5.45 5.70 -11.83
N MET A 91 6.55 5.88 -11.11
CA MET A 91 6.64 6.81 -9.98
C MET A 91 6.55 8.26 -10.47
N GLN A 92 5.57 9.00 -9.97
CA GLN A 92 5.31 10.39 -10.34
C GLN A 92 5.44 11.33 -9.14
N PRO A 93 5.93 12.56 -9.34
CA PRO A 93 5.87 13.63 -8.35
C PRO A 93 4.42 13.97 -7.97
N ARG A 94 4.18 14.20 -6.67
CA ARG A 94 2.87 14.62 -6.16
C ARG A 94 3.02 15.85 -5.26
N MET A 95 3.03 15.69 -3.92
CA MET A 95 3.31 16.81 -3.00
C MET A 95 4.75 17.34 -3.17
N ALA A 96 5.68 16.51 -3.63
CA ALA A 96 7.00 16.92 -4.06
C ALA A 96 7.04 17.21 -5.56
N GLU A 97 7.97 18.07 -6.01
CA GLU A 97 8.26 18.32 -7.42
C GLU A 97 9.41 17.47 -7.94
N SER A 98 10.44 17.28 -7.12
CA SER A 98 11.68 16.60 -7.49
C SER A 98 12.44 16.13 -6.26
N TYR A 99 13.49 15.35 -6.52
CA TYR A 99 14.45 14.96 -5.49
C TYR A 99 15.85 14.82 -6.07
N GLU A 100 16.83 14.91 -5.19
CA GLU A 100 18.24 14.64 -5.48
C GLU A 100 18.79 13.66 -4.46
N ILE A 101 19.72 12.81 -4.88
CA ILE A 101 20.39 11.82 -4.04
C ILE A 101 21.86 12.19 -3.94
N SER A 102 22.45 12.14 -2.75
CA SER A 102 23.89 12.33 -2.56
C SER A 102 24.70 11.23 -3.25
N GLU A 103 25.96 11.50 -3.52
CA GLU A 103 26.88 10.57 -4.22
C GLU A 103 26.98 9.22 -3.49
N ASP A 104 26.95 9.22 -2.16
CA ASP A 104 26.99 8.02 -1.32
C ASP A 104 25.62 7.31 -1.18
N GLY A 105 24.55 7.86 -1.76
CA GLY A 105 23.22 7.27 -1.74
C GLY A 105 22.48 7.35 -0.41
N THR A 106 22.98 8.13 0.57
CA THR A 106 22.40 8.18 1.92
C THR A 106 21.53 9.39 2.17
N VAL A 107 21.66 10.48 1.42
CA VAL A 107 20.91 11.72 1.63
C VAL A 107 20.00 11.98 0.45
N TYR A 108 18.70 12.09 0.74
CA TYR A 108 17.65 12.44 -0.20
C TYR A 108 17.16 13.84 0.09
N THR A 109 17.36 14.76 -0.83
CA THR A 109 16.90 16.14 -0.75
C THR A 109 15.69 16.31 -1.65
N ILE A 110 14.53 16.59 -1.07
CA ILE A 110 13.22 16.59 -1.72
C ILE A 110 12.69 18.01 -1.77
N LYS A 111 12.31 18.47 -2.95
CA LYS A 111 11.65 19.76 -3.16
C LYS A 111 10.15 19.61 -3.04
N ILE A 112 9.55 20.28 -2.07
CA ILE A 112 8.11 20.32 -1.85
C ILE A 112 7.48 21.28 -2.85
N ARG A 113 6.38 20.87 -3.45
CA ARG A 113 5.59 21.71 -4.35
C ARG A 113 5.10 22.95 -3.63
N PRO A 114 5.37 24.19 -4.13
CA PRO A 114 4.94 25.41 -3.48
C PRO A 114 3.41 25.61 -3.58
N GLY A 115 2.86 26.41 -2.68
CA GLY A 115 1.46 26.85 -2.72
C GLY A 115 0.45 25.84 -2.19
N GLN A 116 0.87 24.69 -1.68
CA GLN A 116 -0.02 23.74 -1.03
C GLN A 116 -0.44 24.23 0.34
N ILE A 117 -1.70 23.96 0.71
CA ILE A 117 -2.24 24.37 2.00
C ILE A 117 -2.89 23.20 2.75
N TRP A 118 -2.89 23.30 4.05
CA TRP A 118 -3.72 22.50 4.93
C TRP A 118 -5.09 23.13 5.08
N VAL A 119 -6.12 22.31 5.05
CA VAL A 119 -7.51 22.71 5.29
C VAL A 119 -8.16 21.88 6.40
N ASP A 120 -9.20 22.40 7.01
CA ASP A 120 -10.06 21.65 7.93
C ASP A 120 -11.09 20.80 7.17
N SER A 121 -11.94 20.08 7.89
CA SER A 121 -12.98 19.21 7.31
C SER A 121 -14.02 19.96 6.46
N GLN A 122 -14.07 21.29 6.55
CA GLN A 122 -14.94 22.15 5.75
C GLN A 122 -14.21 22.85 4.59
N GLY A 123 -12.94 22.52 4.37
CA GLY A 123 -12.13 23.11 3.30
C GLY A 123 -11.57 24.50 3.60
N ARG A 124 -11.62 24.95 4.85
CA ARG A 124 -11.07 26.27 5.24
C ARG A 124 -9.58 26.15 5.51
N LYS A 125 -8.81 27.11 5.00
CA LYS A 125 -7.36 27.14 5.19
C LYS A 125 -6.97 27.18 6.68
N ILE A 126 -6.04 26.31 7.06
CA ILE A 126 -5.41 26.26 8.39
C ILE A 126 -4.01 26.87 8.32
N ALA A 127 -3.18 26.38 7.40
CA ALA A 127 -1.76 26.74 7.29
C ALA A 127 -1.26 26.42 5.88
N ASP A 128 -0.07 26.92 5.54
CA ASP A 128 0.68 26.45 4.37
C ASP A 128 1.33 25.10 4.67
N VAL A 129 1.47 24.25 3.66
CA VAL A 129 2.25 23.02 3.77
C VAL A 129 3.73 23.38 3.67
N THR A 130 4.52 22.91 4.62
CA THR A 130 5.98 23.14 4.65
C THR A 130 6.73 21.83 4.90
N ALA A 131 8.03 21.81 4.61
CA ALA A 131 8.89 20.66 4.86
C ALA A 131 8.90 20.24 6.35
N ASP A 132 8.67 21.16 7.27
CA ASP A 132 8.59 20.90 8.70
C ASP A 132 7.41 19.98 9.08
N ASP A 133 6.38 19.91 8.25
CA ASP A 133 5.24 19.01 8.46
C ASP A 133 5.63 17.53 8.38
N TRP A 134 6.66 17.18 7.59
CA TRP A 134 7.24 15.82 7.55
C TRP A 134 8.12 15.54 8.76
N VAL A 135 8.82 16.55 9.27
CA VAL A 135 9.57 16.45 10.54
C VAL A 135 8.59 16.22 11.70
N ALA A 136 7.52 16.97 11.75
CA ALA A 136 6.46 16.80 12.74
C ALA A 136 5.83 15.39 12.68
N ALA A 137 5.54 14.91 11.49
CA ALA A 137 4.99 13.57 11.31
C ALA A 137 5.94 12.47 11.78
N ALA A 138 7.22 12.57 11.47
CA ALA A 138 8.21 11.61 11.91
C ALA A 138 8.37 11.59 13.44
N GLN A 139 8.38 12.76 14.08
CA GLN A 139 8.44 12.87 15.54
C GLN A 139 7.18 12.32 16.20
N HIS A 140 6.00 12.64 15.68
CA HIS A 140 4.73 12.10 16.20
C HIS A 140 4.69 10.57 16.18
N GLN A 141 5.11 9.96 15.08
CA GLN A 141 5.22 8.49 14.99
C GLN A 141 6.21 7.91 16.01
N ALA A 142 7.35 8.57 16.21
CA ALA A 142 8.33 8.16 17.20
C ALA A 142 7.76 8.31 18.64
N ASP A 143 7.03 9.38 18.91
CA ASP A 143 6.38 9.62 20.21
C ASP A 143 5.24 8.62 20.47
N LEU A 144 4.55 8.16 19.42
CA LEU A 144 3.59 7.04 19.48
C LEU A 144 4.27 5.66 19.69
N GLN A 145 5.59 5.57 19.57
CA GLN A 145 6.33 4.29 19.53
C GLN A 145 5.91 3.36 18.39
N ASP A 146 5.33 3.91 17.32
CA ASP A 146 4.89 3.18 16.11
C ASP A 146 5.54 3.80 14.87
N CYS A 147 6.82 3.48 14.65
CA CYS A 147 7.58 4.04 13.54
C CYS A 147 8.54 3.03 12.89
N TYR A 148 8.08 1.80 12.67
CA TYR A 148 8.88 0.71 12.12
C TYR A 148 9.63 1.11 10.84
N ASP A 149 8.93 1.67 9.84
CA ASP A 149 9.56 2.06 8.58
C ASP A 149 10.61 3.16 8.77
N LEU A 150 10.30 4.20 9.55
CA LEU A 150 11.27 5.27 9.82
C LEU A 150 12.48 4.75 10.59
N ASN A 151 12.25 3.90 11.59
CA ASN A 151 13.35 3.33 12.37
C ASN A 151 14.28 2.45 11.53
N ASN A 152 13.74 1.73 10.56
CA ASN A 152 14.57 0.88 9.70
C ASN A 152 15.49 1.67 8.77
N PHE A 153 15.08 2.86 8.33
CA PHE A 153 15.80 3.59 7.28
C PHE A 153 16.47 4.88 7.77
N ILE A 154 15.89 5.59 8.74
CA ILE A 154 16.31 6.96 9.07
C ILE A 154 17.39 6.95 10.16
N ALA A 155 18.51 7.62 9.89
CA ALA A 155 19.61 7.80 10.83
C ALA A 155 19.14 8.53 12.09
N GLY A 156 19.61 8.11 13.27
CA GLY A 156 19.31 8.72 14.56
C GLY A 156 17.93 8.35 15.13
N MET A 157 17.08 7.63 14.40
CA MET A 157 15.74 7.30 14.88
C MET A 157 15.79 6.27 16.03
N THR A 158 16.66 5.28 15.96
CA THR A 158 16.80 4.27 17.01
C THR A 158 17.20 4.92 18.34
N GLU A 159 18.16 5.84 18.32
CA GLU A 159 18.66 6.55 19.49
C GLU A 159 17.56 7.40 20.15
N TYR A 160 16.71 8.03 19.35
CA TYR A 160 15.54 8.76 19.87
C TYR A 160 14.51 7.81 20.50
N LEU A 161 14.18 6.71 19.82
CA LEU A 161 13.19 5.73 20.31
C LEU A 161 13.61 5.04 21.60
N THR A 162 14.90 4.75 21.75
CA THR A 162 15.43 4.08 22.96
C THR A 162 15.66 5.04 24.12
N GLY A 163 15.50 6.36 23.89
CA GLY A 163 15.74 7.39 24.90
C GLY A 163 17.22 7.70 25.14
N GLU A 164 18.12 7.25 24.25
CA GLU A 164 19.53 7.66 24.26
C GLU A 164 19.66 9.17 24.05
N THR A 165 18.77 9.74 23.26
CA THR A 165 18.57 11.19 23.14
C THR A 165 17.08 11.53 23.15
N THR A 166 16.75 12.70 23.69
CA THR A 166 15.41 13.32 23.60
C THR A 166 15.35 14.44 22.57
N ASP A 167 16.49 14.74 21.94
CA ASP A 167 16.61 15.79 20.92
C ASP A 167 16.30 15.22 19.53
N PHE A 168 15.07 15.47 19.04
CA PHE A 168 14.65 15.01 17.72
C PHE A 168 15.42 15.65 16.56
N SER A 169 16.10 16.79 16.80
CA SER A 169 16.95 17.42 15.78
C SER A 169 18.15 16.56 15.35
N THR A 170 18.49 15.52 16.13
CA THR A 170 19.53 14.54 15.78
C THR A 170 19.05 13.48 14.80
N VAL A 171 17.74 13.36 14.59
CA VAL A 171 17.15 12.40 13.65
C VAL A 171 17.26 12.92 12.20
N GLY A 172 17.52 12.04 11.27
CA GLY A 172 17.77 12.35 9.87
C GLY A 172 16.51 12.72 9.06
N VAL A 173 15.58 13.45 9.64
CA VAL A 173 14.43 14.08 8.95
C VAL A 173 14.49 15.54 9.22
N LYS A 174 14.77 16.37 8.23
CA LYS A 174 15.02 17.81 8.42
C LYS A 174 14.34 18.68 7.38
N ALA A 175 13.77 19.79 7.83
CA ALA A 175 13.41 20.90 6.97
C ALA A 175 14.63 21.81 6.81
N VAL A 176 15.24 21.82 5.64
CA VAL A 176 16.37 22.69 5.32
C VAL A 176 15.89 24.13 5.14
N ASP A 177 14.73 24.28 4.53
CA ASP A 177 13.91 25.47 4.42
C ASP A 177 12.44 25.08 4.30
N ASP A 178 11.54 26.04 4.13
CA ASP A 178 10.09 25.78 4.10
C ASP A 178 9.66 24.79 3.01
N LEU A 179 10.42 24.69 1.91
CA LEU A 179 10.08 23.83 0.76
C LEU A 179 11.17 22.79 0.44
N THR A 180 12.14 22.58 1.34
CA THR A 180 13.20 21.59 1.15
C THR A 180 13.24 20.64 2.33
N LEU A 181 12.81 19.41 2.08
CA LEU A 181 12.85 18.28 3.02
C LEU A 181 14.08 17.44 2.75
N GLN A 182 14.77 16.98 3.79
CA GLN A 182 15.92 16.12 3.67
C GLN A 182 15.78 14.89 4.56
N TYR A 183 15.94 13.70 3.98
CA TYR A 183 16.09 12.43 4.69
C TYR A 183 17.54 11.98 4.64
N THR A 184 18.10 11.63 5.79
CA THR A 184 19.40 10.98 5.92
C THR A 184 19.17 9.53 6.36
N LEU A 185 19.62 8.59 5.53
CA LEU A 185 19.46 7.16 5.76
C LEU A 185 20.63 6.60 6.57
N LYS A 186 20.39 5.49 7.27
CA LYS A 186 21.43 4.69 7.96
C LYS A 186 22.45 4.11 7.00
N GLU A 187 21.97 3.69 5.83
CA GLU A 187 22.76 3.10 4.73
C GLU A 187 22.09 3.38 3.39
N PRO A 188 22.81 3.27 2.26
CA PRO A 188 22.23 3.51 0.95
C PRO A 188 21.09 2.53 0.64
N ALA A 189 19.96 3.07 0.13
CA ALA A 189 18.80 2.28 -0.28
C ALA A 189 18.25 2.85 -1.60
N SER A 190 18.66 2.29 -2.73
CA SER A 190 18.25 2.78 -4.07
C SER A 190 16.74 2.76 -4.30
N TYR A 191 16.01 1.95 -3.54
CA TYR A 191 14.55 1.84 -3.59
C TYR A 191 13.82 2.79 -2.63
N PHE A 192 14.52 3.67 -1.92
CA PHE A 192 13.93 4.53 -0.88
C PHE A 192 12.79 5.40 -1.41
N ILE A 193 12.88 5.91 -2.64
CA ILE A 193 11.78 6.70 -3.26
C ILE A 193 10.48 5.89 -3.32
N SER A 194 10.54 4.60 -3.57
CA SER A 194 9.35 3.74 -3.59
C SER A 194 8.66 3.62 -2.22
N LEU A 195 9.39 3.85 -1.13
CA LEU A 195 8.85 3.84 0.23
C LEU A 195 8.08 5.11 0.57
N LEU A 196 8.33 6.23 -0.13
CA LEU A 196 7.68 7.52 0.12
C LEU A 196 6.18 7.54 -0.18
N GLN A 197 5.63 6.48 -0.71
CA GLN A 197 4.19 6.23 -0.83
C GLN A 197 3.59 5.42 0.35
N LYS A 198 4.37 5.18 1.41
CA LYS A 198 3.88 4.57 2.65
C LYS A 198 3.39 5.65 3.62
N HIS A 199 2.46 5.28 4.50
CA HIS A 199 1.89 6.19 5.50
C HIS A 199 2.96 6.82 6.40
N ALA A 200 4.05 6.10 6.69
CA ALA A 200 5.18 6.60 7.48
C ALA A 200 5.82 7.89 6.95
N PHE A 201 5.66 8.17 5.65
CA PHE A 201 6.24 9.33 4.98
C PHE A 201 5.20 10.40 4.59
N LEU A 202 4.03 10.37 5.22
CA LEU A 202 3.02 11.42 5.10
C LEU A 202 3.37 12.62 5.99
N PRO A 203 2.89 13.83 5.67
CA PRO A 203 3.06 15.00 6.53
C PRO A 203 1.99 15.08 7.62
N LEU A 204 2.30 15.81 8.68
CA LEU A 204 1.40 16.20 9.77
C LEU A 204 1.43 17.70 9.91
N CYS A 205 0.30 18.38 9.84
CA CYS A 205 0.23 19.82 10.10
C CYS A 205 0.60 20.14 11.56
N ARG A 206 1.83 20.56 11.78
CA ARG A 206 2.36 20.83 13.15
C ARG A 206 1.44 21.75 13.94
N SER A 207 1.08 22.89 13.38
CA SER A 207 0.27 23.90 14.07
C SER A 207 -1.12 23.38 14.43
N TYR A 208 -1.74 22.62 13.55
CA TYR A 208 -3.04 22.01 13.81
C TYR A 208 -2.97 20.92 14.88
N PHE A 209 -1.97 20.02 14.80
CA PHE A 209 -1.75 19.00 15.81
C PHE A 209 -1.62 19.59 17.22
N LEU A 210 -0.81 20.64 17.36
CA LEU A 210 -0.68 21.35 18.62
C LEU A 210 -1.99 22.00 19.07
N SER A 211 -2.75 22.60 18.14
CA SER A 211 -4.06 23.20 18.44
C SER A 211 -5.12 22.19 18.90
N GLN A 212 -4.95 20.93 18.54
CA GLN A 212 -5.83 19.82 18.93
C GLN A 212 -5.34 19.09 20.19
N GLY A 213 -4.48 19.72 20.98
CA GLY A 213 -3.97 19.21 22.25
C GLY A 213 -2.76 18.28 22.11
N GLY A 214 -2.17 18.19 20.92
CA GLY A 214 -0.95 17.43 20.69
C GLY A 214 0.28 18.06 21.34
N ALA A 215 1.32 17.27 21.52
CA ALA A 215 2.63 17.68 21.99
C ALA A 215 3.71 16.83 21.31
N PHE A 216 4.94 17.32 21.29
CA PHE A 216 6.10 16.63 20.75
C PHE A 216 7.11 16.32 21.86
N GLY A 217 7.70 15.14 21.80
CA GLY A 217 8.52 14.53 22.83
C GLY A 217 7.80 13.33 23.43
N GLN A 218 8.48 12.21 23.65
CA GLN A 218 7.84 10.98 24.12
C GLN A 218 7.08 11.16 25.45
N ALA A 219 7.70 11.83 26.43
CA ALA A 219 7.07 12.10 27.72
C ALA A 219 5.95 13.13 27.61
N GLU A 220 6.19 14.23 26.92
CA GLU A 220 5.26 15.34 26.73
C GLU A 220 4.02 14.88 25.94
N PHE A 221 4.21 14.05 24.91
CA PHE A 221 3.11 13.48 24.14
C PHE A 221 2.29 12.50 24.98
N ALA A 222 2.93 11.60 25.73
CA ALA A 222 2.22 10.66 26.60
C ALA A 222 1.36 11.38 27.65
N GLU A 223 1.85 12.50 28.21
CA GLU A 223 1.09 13.34 29.12
C GLU A 223 -0.08 14.03 28.41
N ALA A 224 0.16 14.62 27.23
CA ALA A 224 -0.86 15.33 26.46
C ALA A 224 -1.97 14.38 25.99
N GLN A 225 -1.63 13.20 25.49
CA GLN A 225 -2.57 12.19 24.99
C GLN A 225 -3.54 11.70 26.09
N ALA A 226 -3.10 11.71 27.35
CA ALA A 226 -3.93 11.32 28.48
C ALA A 226 -4.95 12.39 28.89
N GLN A 227 -4.89 13.60 28.32
CA GLN A 227 -5.79 14.69 28.68
C GLN A 227 -7.08 14.67 27.84
N PRO A 228 -8.23 15.10 28.41
CA PRO A 228 -9.48 15.24 27.65
C PRO A 228 -9.41 16.29 26.52
N THR A 229 -8.38 17.15 26.55
CA THR A 229 -8.14 18.18 25.54
C THR A 229 -7.39 17.66 24.30
N TYR A 230 -6.91 16.41 24.33
CA TYR A 230 -6.32 15.77 23.15
C TYR A 230 -7.42 15.31 22.22
N LEU A 231 -7.60 16.04 21.13
CA LEU A 231 -8.68 15.81 20.16
C LEU A 231 -8.20 15.34 18.80
N TYR A 232 -6.88 15.41 18.51
CA TYR A 232 -6.35 15.04 17.20
C TYR A 232 -6.68 13.59 16.85
N GLY A 233 -7.28 13.40 15.67
CA GLY A 233 -7.62 12.07 15.18
C GLY A 233 -8.81 11.38 15.86
N THR A 234 -9.54 12.03 16.77
CA THR A 234 -10.70 11.44 17.43
C THR A 234 -11.89 11.25 16.50
N ASP A 235 -12.02 12.08 15.49
CA ASP A 235 -12.99 11.98 14.42
C ASP A 235 -12.51 12.73 13.15
N GLN A 236 -13.28 12.67 12.08
CA GLN A 236 -12.95 13.32 10.79
C GLN A 236 -12.87 14.85 10.85
N ASN A 237 -13.40 15.49 11.88
CA ASN A 237 -13.35 16.94 12.06
C ASN A 237 -12.12 17.40 12.84
N HIS A 238 -11.35 16.47 13.39
CA HIS A 238 -10.15 16.74 14.21
C HIS A 238 -8.88 16.27 13.51
N ILE A 239 -8.83 16.40 12.18
CA ILE A 239 -7.63 16.24 11.35
C ILE A 239 -7.46 17.43 10.43
N ALA A 240 -6.22 17.72 10.03
CA ALA A 240 -5.92 18.63 8.94
C ALA A 240 -5.76 17.82 7.64
N ILE A 241 -6.19 18.37 6.52
CA ILE A 241 -6.27 17.69 5.23
C ILE A 241 -5.43 18.45 4.20
N SER A 242 -4.53 17.75 3.52
CA SER A 242 -3.77 18.25 2.37
C SER A 242 -4.07 17.47 1.08
N GLY A 243 -4.82 16.38 1.21
CA GLY A 243 -5.12 15.48 0.10
C GLY A 243 -6.33 15.88 -0.74
N GLN A 244 -6.71 14.97 -1.64
CA GLN A 244 -7.70 15.23 -2.68
C GLN A 244 -9.13 15.38 -2.14
N PHE A 245 -9.48 14.76 -1.00
CA PHE A 245 -10.85 14.70 -0.54
C PHE A 245 -11.04 15.17 0.91
N LEU A 246 -12.20 15.77 1.16
CA LEU A 246 -12.72 16.10 2.49
C LEU A 246 -13.77 15.06 2.88
N CYS A 247 -13.70 14.52 4.09
CA CYS A 247 -14.77 13.70 4.64
C CYS A 247 -15.88 14.62 5.16
N THR A 248 -17.01 14.67 4.47
CA THR A 248 -18.13 15.54 4.81
C THR A 248 -19.20 14.87 5.64
N ASN A 249 -19.24 13.54 5.66
CA ASN A 249 -20.18 12.78 6.47
C ASN A 249 -19.57 11.44 6.88
N MET A 250 -19.69 11.12 8.15
CA MET A 250 -19.41 9.82 8.72
C MET A 250 -20.61 9.39 9.57
N THR A 251 -21.35 8.39 9.09
CA THR A 251 -22.44 7.76 9.86
C THR A 251 -22.02 6.33 10.18
N GLU A 252 -21.87 6.03 11.45
CA GLU A 252 -21.38 4.73 11.94
C GLU A 252 -22.20 3.57 11.36
N LYS A 253 -21.49 2.55 10.89
CA LYS A 253 -22.06 1.35 10.26
C LYS A 253 -23.15 1.64 9.22
N ASN A 254 -23.02 2.74 8.52
CA ASN A 254 -23.95 3.16 7.47
C ASN A 254 -23.21 3.68 6.25
N SER A 255 -22.62 4.87 6.30
CA SER A 255 -21.98 5.48 5.12
C SER A 255 -20.93 6.50 5.49
N ILE A 256 -19.94 6.66 4.61
CA ILE A 256 -18.92 7.70 4.66
C ILE A 256 -18.90 8.39 3.31
N THR A 257 -18.96 9.73 3.32
CA THR A 257 -19.00 10.54 2.09
C THR A 257 -17.83 11.51 2.07
N TYR A 258 -17.16 11.55 0.93
CA TYR A 258 -16.06 12.46 0.66
C TYR A 258 -16.37 13.30 -0.56
N VAL A 259 -15.98 14.58 -0.53
CA VAL A 259 -16.07 15.50 -1.66
C VAL A 259 -14.68 16.02 -2.02
N LEU A 260 -14.50 16.43 -3.28
CA LEU A 260 -13.23 17.00 -3.74
C LEU A 260 -12.85 18.20 -2.85
N ASN A 261 -11.61 18.20 -2.38
CA ASN A 261 -10.99 19.38 -1.79
C ASN A 261 -10.55 20.34 -2.91
N GLU A 262 -11.30 21.41 -3.09
CA GLU A 262 -11.03 22.41 -4.13
C GLU A 262 -9.67 23.11 -3.95
N ASN A 263 -9.07 23.02 -2.76
CA ASN A 263 -7.74 23.53 -2.45
C ASN A 263 -6.62 22.50 -2.63
N TYR A 264 -6.95 21.29 -3.08
CA TYR A 264 -5.95 20.29 -3.41
C TYR A 264 -5.08 20.77 -4.57
N TRP A 265 -3.75 20.57 -4.49
CA TRP A 265 -2.80 21.11 -5.46
C TRP A 265 -3.12 20.73 -6.92
N ASN A 266 -3.76 19.59 -7.14
CA ASN A 266 -4.13 19.09 -8.47
C ASN A 266 -5.65 18.99 -8.69
N ALA A 267 -6.43 19.77 -7.97
CA ALA A 267 -7.90 19.74 -8.04
C ALA A 267 -8.44 19.98 -9.44
N ALA A 268 -7.79 20.86 -10.21
CA ALA A 268 -8.20 21.20 -11.58
C ALA A 268 -8.15 19.99 -12.55
N ASN A 269 -7.26 19.03 -12.30
CA ASN A 269 -7.09 17.83 -13.11
C ASN A 269 -7.72 16.58 -12.48
N ALA A 270 -8.42 16.72 -11.35
CA ALA A 270 -9.04 15.60 -10.68
C ALA A 270 -10.22 15.06 -11.48
N THR A 271 -10.16 13.81 -11.89
CA THR A 271 -11.26 13.09 -12.56
C THR A 271 -12.30 12.61 -11.57
N LEU A 272 -11.89 12.25 -10.35
CA LEU A 272 -12.78 11.93 -9.24
C LEU A 272 -13.17 13.20 -8.48
N LYS A 273 -14.49 13.41 -8.32
CA LYS A 273 -15.07 14.51 -7.56
C LYS A 273 -15.65 14.07 -6.22
N GLY A 274 -15.84 12.78 -6.02
CA GLY A 274 -16.41 12.23 -4.80
C GLY A 274 -16.01 10.78 -4.56
N VAL A 275 -16.09 10.38 -3.29
CA VAL A 275 -15.95 8.99 -2.84
C VAL A 275 -17.08 8.71 -1.86
N LYS A 276 -17.69 7.55 -1.97
CA LYS A 276 -18.73 7.09 -1.06
C LYS A 276 -18.44 5.66 -0.61
N TYR A 277 -18.38 5.44 0.68
CA TYR A 277 -18.32 4.10 1.27
C TYR A 277 -19.65 3.75 1.92
N VAL A 278 -20.12 2.54 1.64
CA VAL A 278 -21.33 1.97 2.21
C VAL A 278 -20.94 0.83 3.16
N PHE A 279 -21.55 0.78 4.34
CA PHE A 279 -21.24 -0.27 5.30
C PHE A 279 -21.65 -1.65 4.77
N SER A 280 -20.74 -2.61 4.87
CA SER A 280 -21.01 -4.02 4.63
C SER A 280 -20.01 -4.86 5.42
N ASP A 281 -20.51 -5.65 6.35
CA ASP A 281 -19.69 -6.62 7.10
C ASP A 281 -19.35 -7.87 6.29
N SER A 282 -19.78 -7.92 5.01
CA SER A 282 -19.60 -9.05 4.08
C SER A 282 -20.23 -10.37 4.54
N SER A 283 -21.06 -10.36 5.58
CA SER A 283 -21.73 -11.57 6.08
C SER A 283 -22.86 -12.04 5.15
N ASP A 284 -23.50 -11.12 4.44
CA ASP A 284 -24.54 -11.42 3.45
C ASP A 284 -23.93 -11.41 2.03
N VAL A 285 -23.61 -12.61 1.55
CA VAL A 285 -23.00 -12.83 0.22
C VAL A 285 -23.93 -12.38 -0.90
N SER A 286 -25.23 -12.63 -0.80
CA SER A 286 -26.23 -12.25 -1.80
C SER A 286 -26.35 -10.73 -1.88
N ARG A 287 -26.40 -10.05 -0.75
CA ARG A 287 -26.48 -8.60 -0.69
C ARG A 287 -25.25 -7.94 -1.32
N THR A 288 -24.05 -8.38 -0.96
CA THR A 288 -22.81 -7.80 -1.54
C THR A 288 -22.72 -8.02 -3.05
N TYR A 289 -23.23 -9.15 -3.53
CA TYR A 289 -23.32 -9.43 -4.95
C TYR A 289 -24.32 -8.53 -5.66
N ASP A 290 -25.53 -8.38 -5.10
CA ASP A 290 -26.59 -7.53 -5.65
C ASP A 290 -26.20 -6.04 -5.60
N ASP A 291 -25.49 -5.59 -4.59
CA ASP A 291 -24.94 -4.23 -4.49
C ASP A 291 -23.98 -3.94 -5.67
N PHE A 292 -23.14 -4.90 -6.04
CA PHE A 292 -22.28 -4.77 -7.22
C PHE A 292 -23.11 -4.72 -8.53
N ILE A 293 -24.01 -5.65 -8.73
CA ILE A 293 -24.85 -5.72 -9.95
C ILE A 293 -25.71 -4.48 -10.12
N ASN A 294 -26.19 -3.90 -9.02
CA ASN A 294 -27.02 -2.71 -9.02
C ASN A 294 -26.22 -1.38 -8.98
N GLY A 295 -24.89 -1.45 -9.06
CA GLY A 295 -24.03 -0.27 -9.10
C GLY A 295 -23.90 0.49 -7.77
N VAL A 296 -24.28 -0.12 -6.64
CA VAL A 296 -24.05 0.43 -5.29
C VAL A 296 -22.56 0.40 -4.95
N THR A 297 -21.86 -0.63 -5.42
CA THR A 297 -20.40 -0.75 -5.34
C THR A 297 -19.82 -1.00 -6.72
N MET A 298 -18.60 -0.54 -6.97
CA MET A 298 -17.96 -0.63 -8.29
C MET A 298 -17.09 -1.84 -8.48
N THR A 299 -16.80 -2.56 -7.41
CA THR A 299 -15.96 -3.76 -7.43
C THR A 299 -16.55 -4.84 -6.54
N LEU A 300 -16.32 -6.08 -6.93
CA LEU A 300 -16.66 -7.25 -6.12
C LEU A 300 -15.52 -8.26 -6.22
N GLY A 301 -14.86 -8.54 -5.10
CA GLY A 301 -13.89 -9.63 -5.01
C GLY A 301 -14.61 -10.99 -5.01
N LEU A 302 -14.20 -11.88 -5.90
CA LEU A 302 -14.75 -13.23 -5.95
C LEU A 302 -14.02 -14.14 -4.95
N ASN A 303 -14.72 -14.52 -3.88
CA ASN A 303 -14.38 -15.67 -3.06
C ASN A 303 -15.17 -16.89 -3.56
N THR A 304 -14.96 -18.07 -2.98
CA THR A 304 -15.64 -19.30 -3.40
C THR A 304 -17.17 -19.17 -3.47
N GLN A 305 -17.79 -18.54 -2.47
CA GLN A 305 -19.26 -18.38 -2.42
C GLN A 305 -19.77 -17.41 -3.49
N ARG A 306 -19.09 -16.29 -3.70
CA ARG A 306 -19.46 -15.29 -4.72
C ARG A 306 -19.19 -15.82 -6.12
N LEU A 307 -18.13 -16.60 -6.30
CA LEU A 307 -17.83 -17.28 -7.55
C LEU A 307 -18.98 -18.22 -7.98
N GLU A 308 -19.43 -19.07 -7.07
CA GLU A 308 -20.55 -19.98 -7.30
C GLU A 308 -21.84 -19.21 -7.61
N LEU A 309 -22.11 -18.14 -6.87
CA LEU A 309 -23.27 -17.28 -7.11
C LEU A 309 -23.22 -16.62 -8.51
N ALA A 310 -22.04 -16.13 -8.90
CA ALA A 310 -21.84 -15.53 -10.23
C ALA A 310 -22.08 -16.55 -11.35
N LYS A 311 -21.63 -17.79 -11.17
CA LYS A 311 -21.89 -18.90 -12.13
C LYS A 311 -23.38 -19.22 -12.19
N GLN A 312 -24.06 -19.36 -11.06
CA GLN A 312 -25.49 -19.64 -10.99
C GLN A 312 -26.35 -18.55 -11.65
N LYS A 313 -25.95 -17.28 -11.53
CA LYS A 313 -26.66 -16.15 -12.15
C LYS A 313 -26.27 -15.91 -13.61
N GLY A 314 -25.27 -16.61 -14.15
CA GLY A 314 -24.80 -16.46 -15.53
C GLY A 314 -23.92 -15.23 -15.74
N ASP A 315 -23.43 -14.60 -14.66
CA ASP A 315 -22.63 -13.38 -14.73
C ASP A 315 -21.12 -13.65 -14.79
N PHE A 316 -20.69 -14.86 -14.40
CA PHE A 316 -19.27 -15.20 -14.34
C PHE A 316 -18.57 -15.01 -15.69
N ASP A 317 -19.06 -15.63 -16.75
CA ASP A 317 -18.46 -15.53 -18.08
C ASP A 317 -18.55 -14.11 -18.66
N LYS A 318 -19.51 -13.33 -18.20
CA LYS A 318 -19.74 -11.97 -18.68
C LYS A 318 -18.83 -10.92 -18.04
N TYR A 319 -18.63 -11.02 -16.73
CA TYR A 319 -17.98 -9.94 -15.95
C TYR A 319 -16.68 -10.36 -15.26
N ALA A 320 -16.44 -11.66 -15.04
CA ALA A 320 -15.25 -12.07 -14.32
C ALA A 320 -13.99 -11.85 -15.16
N TYR A 321 -12.94 -11.40 -14.49
CA TYR A 321 -11.62 -11.25 -15.09
C TYR A 321 -10.55 -11.42 -14.01
N VAL A 322 -9.32 -11.68 -14.43
CA VAL A 322 -8.16 -11.72 -13.56
C VAL A 322 -7.48 -10.36 -13.61
N GLY A 323 -7.44 -9.69 -12.47
CA GLY A 323 -6.78 -8.41 -12.33
C GLY A 323 -5.25 -8.52 -12.39
N ASP A 324 -4.59 -7.38 -12.24
CA ASP A 324 -3.13 -7.35 -12.11
C ASP A 324 -2.65 -8.08 -10.87
N VAL A 325 -1.39 -8.51 -10.92
CA VAL A 325 -0.72 -9.14 -9.78
C VAL A 325 -0.65 -8.16 -8.62
N GLY A 326 -1.17 -8.59 -7.47
CA GLY A 326 -1.13 -7.79 -6.25
C GLY A 326 0.29 -7.54 -5.75
N ARG A 327 0.49 -6.43 -5.05
CA ARG A 327 1.75 -6.06 -4.40
C ARG A 327 2.06 -6.90 -3.15
N ILE A 328 1.05 -7.60 -2.62
CA ILE A 328 1.16 -8.42 -1.41
C ILE A 328 1.40 -9.86 -1.81
N THR A 329 2.43 -10.46 -1.23
CA THR A 329 2.71 -11.89 -1.37
C THR A 329 2.50 -12.56 -0.03
N PHE A 330 1.60 -13.55 0.00
CA PHE A 330 1.41 -14.39 1.18
C PHE A 330 2.40 -15.55 1.12
N LEU A 331 3.11 -15.74 2.22
CA LEU A 331 4.19 -16.69 2.33
C LEU A 331 4.01 -17.59 3.55
N PHE A 332 4.54 -18.79 3.43
CA PHE A 332 4.77 -19.68 4.56
C PHE A 332 6.23 -19.54 5.01
N TRP A 333 6.44 -19.03 6.20
CA TRP A 333 7.78 -18.77 6.75
C TRP A 333 8.23 -19.90 7.67
N PHE A 334 9.52 -20.25 7.54
CA PHE A 334 10.19 -21.10 8.50
C PHE A 334 11.05 -20.24 9.43
N ASN A 335 10.83 -20.31 10.73
CA ASN A 335 11.73 -19.68 11.68
C ASN A 335 12.99 -20.55 11.84
N LEU A 336 14.06 -20.14 11.17
CA LEU A 336 15.33 -20.89 11.15
C LEU A 336 16.16 -20.71 12.41
N HIS A 337 15.84 -19.73 13.22
CA HIS A 337 16.59 -19.41 14.44
C HIS A 337 15.63 -19.11 15.60
N ARG A 338 14.80 -20.10 15.92
CA ARG A 338 13.80 -19.96 16.96
C ARG A 338 14.44 -19.84 18.34
N GLN A 339 14.31 -18.67 18.97
CA GLN A 339 14.88 -18.37 20.29
C GLN A 339 13.95 -18.74 21.45
N THR A 340 12.64 -18.71 21.23
CA THR A 340 11.65 -18.99 22.24
C THR A 340 10.57 -19.96 21.74
N TYR A 341 10.08 -20.78 22.64
CA TYR A 341 8.97 -21.69 22.43
C TYR A 341 7.76 -21.29 23.28
N ALA A 342 7.83 -20.16 23.96
CA ALA A 342 6.68 -19.60 24.65
C ALA A 342 5.66 -19.07 23.63
N ASN A 343 4.37 -19.29 23.92
CA ASN A 343 3.33 -18.56 23.24
C ASN A 343 3.21 -17.18 23.91
N MET A 344 3.33 -16.11 23.14
CA MET A 344 3.33 -14.75 23.65
C MET A 344 1.92 -14.18 23.84
N ALA A 345 0.87 -14.92 23.49
CA ALA A 345 -0.50 -14.50 23.75
C ALA A 345 -0.83 -14.56 25.26
N ASP A 346 -1.58 -13.60 25.75
CA ASP A 346 -2.01 -13.54 27.14
C ASP A 346 -2.79 -14.81 27.53
N GLY A 347 -2.39 -15.40 28.65
CA GLY A 347 -3.03 -16.63 29.17
C GLY A 347 -2.66 -17.92 28.42
N ALA A 348 -1.74 -17.86 27.46
CA ALA A 348 -1.31 -19.06 26.73
C ALA A 348 -0.50 -20.03 27.61
N ALA A 349 -0.77 -21.33 27.42
CA ALA A 349 0.00 -22.37 28.11
C ALA A 349 1.47 -22.38 27.66
N PRO A 350 2.43 -22.62 28.56
CA PRO A 350 3.84 -22.80 28.21
C PRO A 350 4.02 -24.00 27.25
N SER A 351 5.08 -23.92 26.43
CA SER A 351 5.46 -25.05 25.60
C SER A 351 5.75 -26.28 26.45
N GLN A 352 5.19 -27.41 26.04
CA GLN A 352 5.45 -28.70 26.67
C GLN A 352 6.73 -29.37 26.19
N LYS A 353 7.43 -28.80 25.21
CA LYS A 353 8.66 -29.39 24.68
C LYS A 353 9.80 -29.31 25.67
N THR A 354 10.53 -30.42 25.80
CA THR A 354 11.82 -30.50 26.49
C THR A 354 12.89 -29.72 25.69
N ASP A 355 14.01 -29.39 26.30
CA ASP A 355 15.11 -28.69 25.62
C ASP A 355 15.74 -29.56 24.52
N ALA A 356 15.77 -30.88 24.68
CA ALA A 356 16.19 -31.79 23.63
C ALA A 356 15.25 -31.74 22.41
N GLU A 357 13.95 -31.76 22.61
CA GLU A 357 12.94 -31.65 21.54
C GLU A 357 13.00 -30.28 20.85
N LYS A 358 13.27 -29.20 21.59
CA LYS A 358 13.48 -27.87 21.03
C LYS A 358 14.69 -27.85 20.10
N SER A 359 15.81 -28.43 20.54
CA SER A 359 17.05 -28.54 19.77
C SER A 359 16.85 -29.33 18.47
N VAL A 360 16.20 -30.49 18.54
CA VAL A 360 15.87 -31.32 17.36
C VAL A 360 14.95 -30.56 16.39
N SER A 361 13.91 -29.87 16.89
CA SER A 361 13.02 -29.08 16.05
C SER A 361 13.76 -27.95 15.33
N CYS A 362 14.67 -27.26 16.02
CA CYS A 362 15.46 -26.20 15.44
C CYS A 362 16.41 -26.72 14.34
N ALA A 363 17.11 -27.81 14.61
CA ALA A 363 18.02 -28.47 13.65
C ALA A 363 17.26 -28.95 12.40
N ALA A 364 16.06 -29.51 12.56
CA ALA A 364 15.20 -29.93 11.46
C ALA A 364 14.81 -28.73 10.57
N LEU A 365 14.39 -27.61 11.17
CA LEU A 365 14.03 -26.41 10.42
C LEU A 365 15.22 -25.76 9.70
N GLN A 366 16.44 -25.89 10.23
CA GLN A 366 17.67 -25.44 9.59
C GLN A 366 18.07 -26.30 8.39
N ASN A 367 17.60 -27.55 8.33
CA ASN A 367 17.89 -28.45 7.22
C ASN A 367 17.04 -28.08 5.98
N ALA A 368 17.71 -27.71 4.88
CA ALA A 368 17.05 -27.34 3.64
C ALA A 368 16.21 -28.46 3.03
N HIS A 369 16.65 -29.72 3.12
CA HIS A 369 15.90 -30.86 2.60
C HIS A 369 14.60 -31.09 3.39
N PHE A 370 14.63 -30.89 4.71
CA PHE A 370 13.43 -30.98 5.54
C PHE A 370 12.40 -29.91 5.15
N ARG A 371 12.83 -28.65 4.94
CA ARG A 371 11.94 -27.57 4.49
C ARG A 371 11.35 -27.85 3.11
N ARG A 372 12.18 -28.36 2.17
CA ARG A 372 11.72 -28.78 0.84
C ARG A 372 10.70 -29.89 0.92
N ALA A 373 10.92 -30.89 1.77
CA ALA A 373 9.97 -31.98 1.99
C ALA A 373 8.60 -31.47 2.47
N ILE A 374 8.58 -30.51 3.41
CA ILE A 374 7.35 -29.86 3.85
C ILE A 374 6.67 -29.13 2.67
N GLY A 375 7.44 -28.36 1.88
CA GLY A 375 6.92 -27.68 0.71
C GLY A 375 6.31 -28.61 -0.32
N HIS A 376 6.87 -29.80 -0.54
CA HIS A 376 6.31 -30.82 -1.43
C HIS A 376 5.10 -31.57 -0.84
N ALA A 377 5.00 -31.65 0.46
CA ALA A 377 3.87 -32.30 1.14
C ALA A 377 2.60 -31.44 1.15
N ILE A 378 2.73 -30.12 0.95
CA ILE A 378 1.60 -29.18 0.96
C ILE A 378 1.09 -28.98 -0.46
N SER A 379 -0.18 -29.30 -0.69
CA SER A 379 -0.88 -28.89 -1.93
C SER A 379 -1.28 -27.42 -1.85
N ARG A 380 -0.48 -26.52 -2.41
CA ARG A 380 -0.77 -25.08 -2.43
C ARG A 380 -2.05 -24.76 -3.19
N GLY A 381 -2.31 -25.47 -4.29
CA GLY A 381 -3.55 -25.33 -5.06
C GLY A 381 -4.78 -25.70 -4.23
N ALA A 382 -4.77 -26.84 -3.51
CA ALA A 382 -5.88 -27.25 -2.65
C ALA A 382 -6.10 -26.25 -1.48
N TYR A 383 -5.03 -25.70 -0.91
CA TYR A 383 -5.12 -24.65 0.11
C TYR A 383 -5.79 -23.39 -0.44
N LEU A 384 -5.36 -22.92 -1.60
CA LEU A 384 -5.93 -21.71 -2.21
C LEU A 384 -7.36 -21.92 -2.72
N ALA A 385 -7.71 -23.14 -3.17
CA ALA A 385 -9.07 -23.46 -3.61
C ALA A 385 -10.14 -23.21 -2.52
N GLN A 386 -9.76 -23.29 -1.25
CA GLN A 386 -10.66 -22.97 -0.13
C GLN A 386 -11.07 -21.48 -0.12
N ASN A 387 -10.20 -20.59 -0.63
CA ASN A 387 -10.43 -19.14 -0.63
C ASN A 387 -10.94 -18.61 -1.96
N VAL A 388 -10.43 -19.14 -3.09
CA VAL A 388 -10.67 -18.57 -4.43
C VAL A 388 -11.42 -19.54 -5.36
N GLY A 389 -11.74 -20.74 -4.89
CA GLY A 389 -12.34 -21.81 -5.71
C GLY A 389 -11.29 -22.56 -6.55
N GLU A 390 -11.67 -23.76 -7.02
CA GLU A 390 -10.74 -24.64 -7.77
C GLU A 390 -10.28 -24.01 -9.09
N ASP A 391 -11.16 -23.28 -9.78
CA ASP A 391 -10.88 -22.68 -11.10
C ASP A 391 -9.76 -21.62 -11.04
N LEU A 392 -9.65 -20.90 -9.92
CA LEU A 392 -8.70 -19.80 -9.78
C LEU A 392 -7.48 -20.17 -8.92
N ALA A 393 -7.50 -21.34 -8.27
CA ALA A 393 -6.47 -21.71 -7.30
C ALA A 393 -5.07 -21.73 -7.91
N MET A 394 -4.88 -22.36 -9.06
CA MET A 394 -3.57 -22.47 -9.70
C MET A 394 -3.08 -21.15 -10.28
N MET A 395 -3.98 -20.25 -10.67
CA MET A 395 -3.62 -18.90 -11.14
C MET A 395 -3.06 -18.01 -10.02
N SER A 396 -3.37 -18.34 -8.77
CA SER A 396 -2.91 -17.61 -7.58
C SER A 396 -1.61 -18.16 -6.97
N VAL A 397 -1.10 -19.30 -7.46
CA VAL A 397 0.16 -19.91 -6.97
C VAL A 397 1.34 -19.28 -7.68
N ARG A 398 2.33 -18.82 -6.90
CA ARG A 398 3.61 -18.33 -7.40
C ARG A 398 4.78 -19.06 -6.77
N ASN A 399 5.90 -19.11 -7.49
CA ASN A 399 7.17 -19.67 -7.02
C ASN A 399 8.22 -18.58 -6.75
N THR A 400 7.84 -17.30 -6.81
CA THR A 400 8.70 -16.14 -6.51
C THR A 400 8.06 -15.26 -5.45
N LEU A 401 8.90 -14.57 -4.68
CA LEU A 401 8.46 -13.52 -3.75
C LEU A 401 7.89 -12.32 -4.55
N THR A 402 8.67 -11.84 -5.52
CA THR A 402 8.24 -10.76 -6.42
C THR A 402 7.53 -11.37 -7.63
N PRO A 403 6.32 -10.91 -7.98
CA PRO A 403 5.65 -11.37 -9.20
C PRO A 403 6.50 -11.14 -10.44
N GLY A 404 6.52 -12.09 -11.37
CA GLY A 404 7.33 -12.03 -12.58
C GLY A 404 7.03 -10.83 -13.50
N THR A 405 5.79 -10.33 -13.44
CA THR A 405 5.30 -9.18 -14.23
C THR A 405 5.27 -7.88 -13.44
N TYR A 406 6.00 -7.78 -12.33
CA TYR A 406 5.98 -6.61 -11.47
C TYR A 406 6.95 -5.51 -11.91
N VAL A 407 8.14 -5.91 -12.40
CA VAL A 407 9.20 -5.01 -12.86
C VAL A 407 9.60 -5.37 -14.28
N LYS A 408 9.82 -4.37 -15.08
CA LYS A 408 10.21 -4.43 -16.49
C LYS A 408 11.49 -3.60 -16.67
N LEU A 409 12.43 -4.09 -17.48
CA LEU A 409 13.66 -3.35 -17.76
C LEU A 409 13.36 -2.11 -18.62
N ASP A 410 13.93 -0.96 -18.26
CA ASP A 410 13.84 0.28 -19.03
C ASP A 410 14.90 0.34 -20.15
N GLU A 411 16.01 -0.38 -19.98
CA GLU A 411 17.14 -0.43 -20.92
C GLU A 411 17.69 -1.85 -21.04
N ASP A 412 18.57 -2.07 -21.99
CA ASP A 412 19.28 -3.35 -22.14
C ASP A 412 20.23 -3.56 -20.96
N VAL A 413 20.10 -4.70 -20.30
CA VAL A 413 20.94 -5.06 -19.14
C VAL A 413 21.68 -6.35 -19.41
N THR A 414 23.00 -6.34 -19.21
CA THR A 414 23.84 -7.54 -19.28
C THR A 414 24.22 -8.00 -17.88
N ILE A 415 23.89 -9.23 -17.55
CA ILE A 415 24.28 -9.87 -16.28
C ILE A 415 25.09 -11.14 -16.55
N ASP A 416 25.88 -11.54 -15.58
CA ASP A 416 26.54 -12.83 -15.60
C ASP A 416 25.60 -13.92 -15.09
N ILE A 417 25.36 -14.93 -15.94
CA ILE A 417 24.66 -16.14 -15.55
C ILE A 417 25.64 -17.30 -15.62
N ASN A 418 26.13 -17.73 -14.48
CA ASN A 418 27.06 -18.85 -14.33
C ASN A 418 28.33 -18.75 -15.21
N GLY A 419 28.92 -17.56 -15.27
CA GLY A 419 30.10 -17.26 -16.06
C GLY A 419 29.81 -16.90 -17.52
N THR A 420 28.56 -16.77 -17.91
CA THR A 420 28.13 -16.37 -19.26
C THR A 420 27.44 -15.01 -19.23
N ALA A 421 28.04 -14.02 -19.91
CA ALA A 421 27.41 -12.72 -20.08
C ALA A 421 26.13 -12.84 -20.91
N THR A 422 24.99 -12.58 -20.31
CA THR A 422 23.67 -12.70 -20.92
C THR A 422 22.98 -11.33 -20.94
N THR A 423 22.60 -10.87 -22.13
CA THR A 423 21.93 -9.58 -22.31
C THR A 423 20.42 -9.78 -22.41
N PHE A 424 19.69 -9.05 -21.59
CA PHE A 424 18.24 -8.94 -21.63
C PHE A 424 17.87 -7.57 -22.18
N PRO A 425 17.08 -7.50 -23.26
CA PRO A 425 16.71 -6.23 -23.86
C PRO A 425 15.73 -5.43 -22.98
N ALA A 426 15.68 -4.14 -23.21
CA ALA A 426 14.63 -3.26 -22.67
C ALA A 426 13.25 -3.89 -22.93
N GLY A 427 12.34 -3.76 -21.95
CA GLY A 427 11.03 -4.40 -21.97
C GLY A 427 10.99 -5.82 -21.44
N THR A 428 12.11 -6.41 -21.06
CA THR A 428 12.15 -7.76 -20.45
C THR A 428 11.57 -7.70 -19.03
N TRP A 429 10.67 -8.63 -18.73
CA TRP A 429 10.09 -8.78 -17.41
C TRP A 429 11.06 -9.47 -16.42
N TYR A 430 11.01 -9.05 -15.16
CA TYR A 430 11.80 -9.64 -14.06
C TYR A 430 11.70 -11.18 -14.01
N GLY A 431 10.49 -11.72 -14.20
CA GLY A 431 10.28 -13.16 -14.19
C GLY A 431 11.09 -13.93 -15.24
N ALA A 432 11.25 -13.35 -16.45
CA ALA A 432 12.04 -13.95 -17.51
C ALA A 432 13.54 -14.03 -17.14
N ILE A 433 14.04 -13.00 -16.45
CA ILE A 433 15.45 -12.98 -15.98
C ILE A 433 15.68 -14.04 -14.90
N VAL A 434 14.76 -14.14 -13.92
CA VAL A 434 14.83 -15.17 -12.87
C VAL A 434 14.72 -16.58 -13.48
N GLN A 435 13.82 -16.76 -14.47
CA GLN A 435 13.69 -18.05 -15.14
C GLN A 435 14.99 -18.46 -15.85
N ALA A 436 15.63 -17.53 -16.53
CA ALA A 436 16.91 -17.79 -17.21
C ALA A 436 18.01 -18.26 -16.22
N GLN A 437 18.08 -17.65 -15.02
CA GLN A 437 19.00 -18.10 -13.97
C GLN A 437 18.65 -19.52 -13.48
N LEU A 438 17.37 -19.79 -13.20
CA LEU A 438 16.91 -21.10 -12.73
C LEU A 438 17.14 -22.22 -13.77
N ASP A 439 16.95 -21.91 -15.04
CA ASP A 439 17.21 -22.84 -16.13
C ASP A 439 18.71 -23.15 -16.24
N ALA A 440 19.58 -22.15 -16.11
CA ALA A 440 21.03 -22.33 -16.08
C ALA A 440 21.50 -23.14 -14.87
N ASP A 441 20.81 -23.01 -13.74
CA ASP A 441 21.09 -23.76 -12.49
C ASP A 441 20.46 -25.17 -12.49
N ASN A 442 19.73 -25.56 -13.52
CA ASN A 442 18.99 -26.83 -13.63
C ASN A 442 18.03 -27.07 -12.43
N VAL A 443 17.39 -26.03 -11.93
CA VAL A 443 16.51 -26.13 -10.74
C VAL A 443 15.18 -26.78 -11.09
N GLY A 444 14.71 -26.70 -12.33
CA GLY A 444 13.47 -27.32 -12.79
C GLY A 444 12.18 -26.68 -12.24
N VAL A 445 12.27 -25.43 -11.76
CA VAL A 445 11.12 -24.66 -11.25
C VAL A 445 10.68 -23.63 -12.29
N LYS A 446 9.39 -23.60 -12.59
CA LYS A 446 8.78 -22.55 -13.41
C LYS A 446 8.37 -21.37 -12.55
N VAL A 447 8.89 -20.18 -12.90
CA VAL A 447 8.57 -18.88 -12.26
C VAL A 447 8.06 -17.86 -13.25
N TRP A 448 8.18 -18.14 -14.53
CA TRP A 448 7.77 -17.29 -15.64
C TRP A 448 6.98 -18.07 -16.70
N ASP A 449 5.89 -17.44 -17.16
CA ASP A 449 5.11 -17.85 -18.32
C ASP A 449 4.79 -16.60 -19.13
N GLU A 450 5.05 -16.65 -20.43
CA GLU A 450 4.80 -15.52 -21.35
C GLU A 450 3.30 -15.32 -21.68
N LYS A 451 2.42 -16.22 -21.21
CA LYS A 451 1.00 -16.21 -21.56
C LYS A 451 0.12 -15.75 -20.42
#